data_59c1f474de8bf42894ddebd9a9e22c48
#
_entry.id   59c1f474de8bf42894ddebd9a9e22c48
#
_cell.length_a   1.000
_cell.length_b   1.000
_cell.length_c   1.000
_cell.angle_alpha   90.00
_cell.angle_beta   90.00
_cell.angle_gamma   90.00
#
_symmetry.space_group_name_H-M   'P 1'
#
loop_
_entity.id
_entity.type
_entity.pdbx_description
1 polymer ?
#
loop_
_entity_poly.entity_id
_entity_poly.type
_entity_poly.pdbx_seq_one_letter_code
_entity_poly.pdbx_strand_id
1 'polypeptide(L)'
;MLTETAPYGISGEFMKRFSPQYATIQDFVSKRIGRFTKTVSTRPAYFGSSAFIDLIHTLQLDISGAEISLAAPLSYDTQIKEGDIYVYDMFNLYKYENMLYTMKLSGKEVHDALEMSYDLWTNRMTSPDDHILLLRDQPREGAAD
;
A
#
# COMPACT_ATOMS: atom_id res chain seq x y z
N MET A 1 24.88 24.33 5.43
CA MET A 1 25.51 23.67 6.58
C MET A 1 24.42 22.90 7.29
N LEU A 2 24.58 21.58 7.45
CA LEU A 2 23.64 20.75 8.22
C LEU A 2 24.11 20.79 9.68
N THR A 3 23.20 21.12 10.60
CA THR A 3 23.48 21.18 12.03
C THR A 3 22.77 20.03 12.73
N GLU A 4 23.45 19.33 13.60
CA GLU A 4 22.81 18.32 14.44
C GLU A 4 21.78 18.98 15.37
N THR A 5 20.58 18.40 15.42
CA THR A 5 19.46 18.92 16.23
C THR A 5 19.37 18.23 17.60
N ALA A 6 20.04 17.10 17.79
CA ALA A 6 20.01 16.32 19.03
C ALA A 6 20.34 17.13 20.32
N PRO A 7 21.27 18.12 20.31
CA PRO A 7 21.55 18.92 21.49
C PRO A 7 20.44 19.93 21.86
N TYR A 8 19.52 20.20 20.93
CA TYR A 8 18.45 21.17 21.15
C TYR A 8 17.19 20.44 21.64
N GLY A 9 16.66 20.89 22.75
CA GLY A 9 15.38 20.40 23.27
C GLY A 9 14.20 20.78 22.35
N ILE A 10 13.06 20.17 22.58
CA ILE A 10 11.82 20.49 21.87
C ILE A 10 11.41 21.93 22.23
N SER A 11 11.10 22.75 21.21
CA SER A 11 10.61 24.11 21.42
C SER A 11 9.29 24.10 22.20
N GLY A 12 9.29 24.75 23.37
CA GLY A 12 8.08 24.89 24.19
C GLY A 12 6.96 25.69 23.47
N GLU A 13 7.33 26.68 22.65
CA GLU A 13 6.36 27.43 21.85
C GLU A 13 5.73 26.54 20.77
N PHE A 14 6.53 25.74 20.08
CA PHE A 14 6.03 24.77 19.11
C PHE A 14 5.05 23.79 19.76
N MET A 15 5.43 23.21 20.89
CA MET A 15 4.58 22.27 21.61
C MET A 15 3.27 22.93 22.06
N LYS A 16 3.32 24.14 22.62
CA LYS A 16 2.13 24.88 23.02
C LYS A 16 1.16 25.13 21.86
N ARG A 17 1.70 25.41 20.67
CA ARG A 17 0.91 25.68 19.47
C ARG A 17 0.29 24.44 18.86
N PHE A 18 1.00 23.32 18.82
CA PHE A 18 0.62 22.13 18.06
C PHE A 18 0.12 20.97 18.91
N SER A 19 0.31 20.97 20.24
CA SER A 19 -0.18 19.91 21.12
C SER A 19 -1.69 19.64 21.00
N PRO A 20 -2.58 20.62 20.86
CA PRO A 20 -3.98 20.34 20.70
C PRO A 20 -4.30 19.55 19.43
N GLN A 21 -3.69 19.91 18.31
CA GLN A 21 -3.86 19.21 17.03
C GLN A 21 -3.27 17.79 17.12
N TYR A 22 -2.09 17.67 17.72
CA TYR A 22 -1.46 16.37 17.96
C TYR A 22 -2.35 15.45 18.78
N ALA A 23 -2.94 15.95 19.89
CA ALA A 23 -3.85 15.17 20.72
C ALA A 23 -5.09 14.72 19.93
N THR A 24 -5.68 15.60 19.12
CA THR A 24 -6.83 15.24 18.27
C THR A 24 -6.48 14.13 17.27
N ILE A 25 -5.29 14.22 16.63
CA ILE A 25 -4.82 13.19 15.71
C ILE A 25 -4.59 11.87 16.46
N GLN A 26 -3.93 11.92 17.63
CA GLN A 26 -3.68 10.73 18.43
C GLN A 26 -4.97 10.03 18.84
N ASP A 27 -5.97 10.79 19.29
CA ASP A 27 -7.29 10.25 19.66
C ASP A 27 -7.97 9.58 18.47
N PHE A 28 -7.86 10.16 17.27
CA PHE A 28 -8.45 9.59 16.07
C PHE A 28 -7.73 8.31 15.65
N VAL A 29 -6.40 8.34 15.52
CA VAL A 29 -5.63 7.19 14.98
C VAL A 29 -5.57 6.03 15.97
N SER A 30 -5.74 6.28 17.26
CA SER A 30 -5.76 5.27 18.32
C SER A 30 -7.11 4.55 18.48
N LYS A 31 -8.12 4.90 17.69
CA LYS A 31 -9.41 4.20 17.75
C LYS A 31 -9.25 2.76 17.27
N ARG A 32 -9.66 1.82 18.11
CA ARG A 32 -9.76 0.41 17.75
C ARG A 32 -10.90 0.22 16.77
N ILE A 33 -10.64 -0.41 15.63
CA ILE A 33 -11.61 -0.64 14.56
C ILE A 33 -11.93 -2.12 14.34
N GLY A 34 -11.11 -3.02 14.87
CA GLY A 34 -11.32 -4.46 14.69
C GLY A 34 -10.24 -5.31 15.34
N ARG A 35 -10.16 -6.55 14.88
CA ARG A 35 -9.13 -7.50 15.30
C ARG A 35 -8.79 -8.46 14.16
N PHE A 36 -7.51 -8.68 13.92
CA PHE A 36 -7.03 -9.76 13.08
C PHE A 36 -6.72 -11.02 13.92
N THR A 37 -7.14 -12.16 13.41
CA THR A 37 -6.88 -13.47 14.02
C THR A 37 -5.55 -14.06 13.57
N LYS A 38 -4.92 -13.47 12.56
CA LYS A 38 -3.60 -13.85 12.03
C LYS A 38 -2.89 -12.62 11.50
N THR A 39 -1.56 -12.63 11.55
CA THR A 39 -0.74 -11.61 10.91
C THR A 39 -0.96 -11.61 9.39
N VAL A 40 -1.16 -10.43 8.83
CA VAL A 40 -1.35 -10.20 7.41
C VAL A 40 -0.13 -9.47 6.86
N SER A 41 0.44 -9.98 5.77
CA SER A 41 1.67 -9.45 5.15
C SER A 41 1.46 -9.20 3.66
N THR A 42 2.14 -8.16 3.14
CA THR A 42 2.15 -7.84 1.71
C THR A 42 3.08 -8.73 0.91
N ARG A 43 4.15 -9.23 1.52
CA ARG A 43 5.21 -9.95 0.81
C ARG A 43 4.73 -11.17 -0.01
N PRO A 44 3.84 -12.03 0.49
CA PRO A 44 3.33 -13.15 -0.32
C PRO A 44 2.65 -12.74 -1.61
N ALA A 45 2.07 -11.53 -1.67
CA ALA A 45 1.36 -11.03 -2.85
C ALA A 45 2.23 -10.87 -4.10
N TYR A 46 3.55 -10.80 -3.94
CA TYR A 46 4.50 -10.72 -5.06
C TYR A 46 4.79 -12.08 -5.70
N PHE A 47 4.40 -13.17 -5.05
CA PHE A 47 4.72 -14.53 -5.47
C PHE A 47 3.48 -15.44 -5.55
N GLY A 48 2.30 -14.91 -5.23
CA GLY A 48 1.05 -15.68 -5.23
C GLY A 48 -0.06 -15.00 -4.44
N SER A 49 -1.06 -15.77 -4.04
CA SER A 49 -2.16 -15.26 -3.22
C SER A 49 -1.68 -14.81 -1.84
N SER A 50 -2.31 -13.77 -1.34
CA SER A 50 -1.97 -13.14 -0.07
C SER A 50 -3.24 -12.68 0.63
N ALA A 51 -3.38 -12.98 1.90
CA ALA A 51 -4.51 -12.52 2.71
C ALA A 51 -4.62 -10.98 2.73
N PHE A 52 -3.52 -10.28 2.52
CA PHE A 52 -3.49 -8.82 2.41
C PHE A 52 -4.22 -8.32 1.14
N ILE A 53 -3.87 -8.87 -0.02
CA ILE A 53 -4.49 -8.51 -1.29
C ILE A 53 -5.91 -9.04 -1.37
N ASP A 54 -6.17 -10.23 -0.86
CA ASP A 54 -7.52 -10.82 -0.80
C ASP A 54 -8.47 -9.94 0.01
N LEU A 55 -8.00 -9.35 1.13
CA LEU A 55 -8.77 -8.38 1.89
C LEU A 55 -9.12 -7.14 1.06
N ILE A 56 -8.15 -6.58 0.33
CA ILE A 56 -8.38 -5.41 -0.53
C ILE A 56 -9.38 -5.77 -1.64
N HIS A 57 -9.20 -6.89 -2.32
CA HIS A 57 -10.12 -7.35 -3.36
C HIS A 57 -11.53 -7.54 -2.83
N THR A 58 -11.69 -8.19 -1.68
CA THR A 58 -12.99 -8.39 -1.04
C THR A 58 -13.69 -7.06 -0.77
N LEU A 59 -12.98 -6.12 -0.17
CA LEU A 59 -13.54 -4.78 0.12
C LEU A 59 -13.93 -4.04 -1.17
N GLN A 60 -13.09 -4.07 -2.19
CA GLN A 60 -13.37 -3.40 -3.47
C GLN A 60 -14.61 -4.01 -4.16
N LEU A 61 -14.73 -5.33 -4.17
CA LEU A 61 -15.87 -6.02 -4.76
C LEU A 61 -17.17 -5.77 -3.99
N ASP A 62 -17.12 -5.83 -2.66
CA ASP A 62 -18.27 -5.55 -1.79
C ASP A 62 -18.79 -4.11 -1.95
N ILE A 63 -17.89 -3.15 -2.04
CA ILE A 63 -18.25 -1.73 -2.17
C ILE A 63 -18.76 -1.41 -3.57
N SER A 64 -18.13 -1.96 -4.61
CA SER A 64 -18.41 -1.59 -6.00
C SER A 64 -19.49 -2.44 -6.66
N GLY A 65 -19.70 -3.66 -6.18
CA GLY A 65 -20.53 -4.66 -6.86
C GLY A 65 -19.95 -5.15 -8.19
N ALA A 66 -18.67 -4.87 -8.48
CA ALA A 66 -18.00 -5.31 -9.70
C ALA A 66 -17.69 -6.81 -9.67
N GLU A 67 -17.46 -7.41 -10.84
CA GLU A 67 -17.14 -8.84 -10.99
C GLU A 67 -15.64 -9.11 -10.87
N ILE A 68 -14.80 -8.10 -11.12
CA ILE A 68 -13.33 -8.20 -11.11
C ILE A 68 -12.78 -7.04 -10.31
N SER A 69 -11.76 -7.31 -9.52
CA SER A 69 -11.00 -6.30 -8.76
C SER A 69 -9.53 -6.37 -9.16
N LEU A 70 -8.95 -5.21 -9.40
CA LEU A 70 -7.52 -5.05 -9.68
C LEU A 70 -6.89 -4.24 -8.54
N ALA A 71 -5.86 -4.77 -7.94
CA ALA A 71 -5.10 -4.12 -6.88
C ALA A 71 -3.63 -4.53 -6.95
N ALA A 72 -2.75 -3.69 -6.41
CA ALA A 72 -1.35 -4.00 -6.26
C ALA A 72 -0.91 -3.72 -4.83
N PRO A 73 0.03 -4.50 -4.27
CA PRO A 73 0.61 -4.19 -2.98
C PRO A 73 1.41 -2.89 -3.07
N LEU A 74 1.14 -1.95 -2.16
CA LEU A 74 1.78 -0.63 -2.14
C LEU A 74 3.13 -0.62 -1.40
N SER A 75 3.45 -1.71 -0.73
CA SER A 75 4.69 -1.91 0.01
C SER A 75 5.14 -3.35 -0.10
N TYR A 76 6.46 -3.55 -0.22
CA TYR A 76 7.02 -4.89 -0.35
C TYR A 76 6.95 -5.71 0.94
N ASP A 77 7.23 -5.10 2.08
CA ASP A 77 7.37 -5.81 3.36
C ASP A 77 6.63 -5.08 4.49
N THR A 78 5.33 -4.92 4.31
CA THR A 78 4.45 -4.38 5.36
C THR A 78 3.68 -5.52 6.01
N GLN A 79 3.54 -5.44 7.33
CA GLN A 79 2.78 -6.41 8.11
C GLN A 79 1.82 -5.69 9.06
N ILE A 80 0.63 -6.24 9.21
CA ILE A 80 -0.26 -5.96 10.33
C ILE A 80 -0.32 -7.22 11.18
N LYS A 81 0.12 -7.09 12.42
CA LYS A 81 0.21 -8.22 13.34
C LYS A 81 -1.18 -8.69 13.78
N GLU A 82 -1.26 -9.98 14.13
CA GLU A 82 -2.40 -10.52 14.86
C GLU A 82 -2.66 -9.69 16.12
N GLY A 83 -3.94 -9.46 16.41
CA GLY A 83 -4.36 -8.66 17.55
C GLY A 83 -5.35 -7.58 17.19
N ASP A 84 -5.52 -6.63 18.09
CA ASP A 84 -6.39 -5.48 17.87
C ASP A 84 -5.84 -4.57 16.80
N ILE A 85 -6.73 -4.04 15.95
CA ILE A 85 -6.43 -3.16 14.85
C ILE A 85 -6.97 -1.77 15.17
N TYR A 86 -6.14 -0.79 14.88
CA TYR A 86 -6.43 0.62 15.09
C TYR A 86 -6.45 1.39 13.75
N VAL A 87 -6.99 2.59 13.76
CA VAL A 87 -7.02 3.43 12.55
C VAL A 87 -5.62 3.63 11.97
N TYR A 88 -4.59 3.80 12.80
CA TYR A 88 -3.21 3.98 12.31
C TYR A 88 -2.69 2.77 11.50
N ASP A 89 -3.16 1.56 11.77
CA ASP A 89 -2.76 0.36 11.02
C ASP A 89 -3.23 0.42 9.56
N MET A 90 -4.33 1.14 9.30
CA MET A 90 -4.87 1.30 7.94
C MET A 90 -3.93 2.09 7.03
N PHE A 91 -3.15 3.02 7.57
CA PHE A 91 -2.13 3.73 6.80
C PHE A 91 -0.99 2.81 6.33
N ASN A 92 -0.79 1.68 6.99
CA ASN A 92 0.14 0.65 6.54
C ASN A 92 -0.46 -0.22 5.43
N LEU A 93 -1.77 -0.43 5.45
CA LEU A 93 -2.50 -1.15 4.40
C LEU A 93 -2.61 -0.33 3.12
N TYR A 94 -3.03 0.92 3.26
CA TYR A 94 -3.29 1.79 2.12
C TYR A 94 -2.82 3.22 2.44
N LYS A 95 -1.64 3.57 1.90
CA LYS A 95 -0.95 4.83 2.22
C LYS A 95 -1.52 6.06 1.53
N TYR A 96 -2.25 5.84 0.42
CA TYR A 96 -2.67 6.91 -0.46
C TYR A 96 -4.17 7.08 -0.43
N GLU A 97 -4.61 8.32 -0.44
CA GLU A 97 -6.00 8.69 -0.59
C GLU A 97 -6.39 8.55 -2.06
N ASN A 98 -6.97 7.41 -2.42
CA ASN A 98 -7.40 7.09 -3.76
C ASN A 98 -8.91 6.90 -3.82
N MET A 99 -9.48 7.23 -4.97
CA MET A 99 -10.89 6.94 -5.28
C MET A 99 -11.00 5.52 -5.85
N LEU A 100 -12.04 4.80 -5.46
CA LEU A 100 -12.41 3.54 -6.11
C LEU A 100 -13.17 3.86 -7.40
N TYR A 101 -12.67 3.35 -8.52
CA TYR A 101 -13.31 3.48 -9.82
C TYR A 101 -13.80 2.14 -10.33
N THR A 102 -14.98 2.15 -10.92
CA THR A 102 -15.49 1.03 -11.71
C THR A 102 -15.54 1.41 -13.17
N MET A 103 -15.18 0.48 -14.04
CA MET A 103 -15.20 0.69 -15.47
C MET A 103 -15.73 -0.57 -16.16
N LYS A 104 -16.37 -0.40 -17.31
CA LYS A 104 -16.84 -1.50 -18.13
C LYS A 104 -15.77 -1.84 -19.16
N LEU A 105 -15.22 -3.03 -19.06
CA LEU A 105 -14.17 -3.53 -19.93
C LEU A 105 -14.63 -4.78 -20.67
N SER A 106 -14.13 -4.99 -21.87
CA SER A 106 -14.24 -6.26 -22.58
C SER A 106 -13.21 -7.26 -22.05
N GLY A 107 -13.44 -8.55 -22.25
CA GLY A 107 -12.46 -9.59 -21.90
C GLY A 107 -11.10 -9.40 -22.58
N LYS A 108 -11.08 -8.83 -23.79
CA LYS A 108 -9.83 -8.49 -24.49
C LYS A 108 -9.04 -7.40 -23.75
N GLU A 109 -9.69 -6.33 -23.32
CA GLU A 109 -9.03 -5.24 -22.59
C GLU A 109 -8.46 -5.71 -21.24
N VAL A 110 -9.20 -6.58 -20.54
CA VAL A 110 -8.70 -7.20 -19.29
C VAL A 110 -7.48 -8.08 -19.59
N HIS A 111 -7.53 -8.90 -20.63
CA HIS A 111 -6.42 -9.75 -21.04
C HIS A 111 -5.19 -8.91 -21.41
N ASP A 112 -5.35 -7.88 -22.23
CA ASP A 112 -4.25 -7.01 -22.66
C ASP A 112 -3.59 -6.28 -21.47
N ALA A 113 -4.37 -5.86 -20.47
CA ALA A 113 -3.85 -5.24 -19.25
C ALA A 113 -3.03 -6.23 -18.40
N LEU A 114 -3.49 -7.48 -18.30
CA LEU A 114 -2.76 -8.54 -17.59
C LEU A 114 -1.46 -8.90 -18.32
N GLU A 115 -1.50 -9.07 -19.63
CA GLU A 115 -0.31 -9.37 -20.44
C GLU A 115 0.75 -8.27 -20.32
N MET A 116 0.33 -7.00 -20.37
CA MET A 116 1.23 -5.86 -20.16
C MET A 116 1.88 -5.91 -18.77
N SER A 117 1.12 -6.27 -17.74
CA SER A 117 1.64 -6.40 -16.37
C SER A 117 2.61 -7.56 -16.24
N TYR A 118 2.26 -8.72 -16.79
CA TYR A 118 3.12 -9.92 -16.75
C TYR A 118 4.39 -9.77 -17.58
N ASP A 119 4.35 -9.06 -18.70
CA ASP A 119 5.54 -8.79 -19.49
C ASP A 119 6.63 -8.08 -18.71
N LEU A 120 6.23 -7.10 -17.91
CA LEU A 120 7.15 -6.39 -17.00
C LEU A 120 7.73 -7.30 -15.92
N TRP A 121 6.93 -8.23 -15.42
CA TRP A 121 7.30 -9.11 -14.31
C TRP A 121 8.11 -10.31 -14.78
N THR A 122 7.52 -11.15 -15.63
CA THR A 122 8.04 -12.47 -15.95
C THR A 122 9.18 -12.45 -16.94
N ASN A 123 9.21 -11.51 -17.88
CA ASN A 123 10.20 -11.45 -18.94
C ASN A 123 11.47 -10.66 -18.58
N ARG A 124 11.47 -9.98 -17.43
CA ARG A 124 12.58 -9.13 -17.00
C ARG A 124 13.22 -9.56 -15.68
N MET A 125 12.60 -10.47 -14.96
CA MET A 125 13.19 -11.03 -13.75
C MET A 125 14.41 -11.88 -14.08
N THR A 126 15.52 -11.63 -13.40
CA THR A 126 16.77 -12.38 -13.53
C THR A 126 17.07 -13.24 -12.31
N SER A 127 16.37 -13.01 -11.20
CA SER A 127 16.51 -13.77 -9.97
C SER A 127 15.18 -13.84 -9.21
N PRO A 128 15.02 -14.80 -8.27
CA PRO A 128 13.85 -14.88 -7.40
C PRO A 128 13.66 -13.67 -6.48
N ASP A 129 14.70 -12.87 -6.30
CA ASP A 129 14.67 -11.66 -5.45
C ASP A 129 14.23 -10.41 -6.23
N ASP A 130 14.16 -10.50 -7.56
CA ASP A 130 13.65 -9.42 -8.38
C ASP A 130 12.14 -9.27 -8.18
N HIS A 131 11.68 -8.04 -8.23
CA HIS A 131 10.27 -7.71 -8.17
C HIS A 131 9.97 -6.41 -8.93
N ILE A 132 8.70 -6.16 -9.21
CA ILE A 132 8.25 -5.06 -10.07
C ILE A 132 8.74 -3.67 -9.61
N LEU A 133 8.98 -3.47 -8.32
CA LEU A 133 9.51 -2.21 -7.80
C LEU A 133 10.97 -1.98 -8.21
N LEU A 134 11.76 -3.05 -8.33
CA LEU A 134 13.14 -2.99 -8.83
C LEU A 134 13.17 -2.79 -10.36
N LEU A 135 12.27 -3.45 -11.08
CA LEU A 135 12.20 -3.34 -12.53
C LEU A 135 11.69 -1.98 -13.01
N ARG A 136 10.99 -1.26 -12.14
CA ARG A 136 10.42 0.05 -12.45
C ARG A 136 11.48 1.12 -12.73
N ASP A 137 12.65 0.99 -12.14
CA ASP A 137 13.78 1.93 -12.32
C ASP A 137 14.62 1.59 -13.55
N GLN A 138 14.31 0.50 -14.26
CA GLN A 138 14.95 0.16 -15.52
C GLN A 138 14.45 1.10 -16.63
N PRO A 139 15.35 1.68 -17.46
CA PRO A 139 14.95 2.47 -18.62
C PRO A 139 14.04 1.63 -19.51
N ARG A 140 12.86 2.13 -19.86
CA ARG A 140 12.03 1.51 -20.88
C ARG A 140 12.75 1.64 -22.22
N GLU A 141 13.04 0.55 -22.89
CA GLU A 141 13.50 0.59 -24.28
C GLU A 141 12.43 1.34 -25.09
N GLY A 142 12.82 2.48 -25.69
CA GLY A 142 11.97 3.31 -26.50
C GLY A 142 11.21 4.43 -25.78
N ALA A 143 11.44 4.69 -24.49
CA ALA A 143 11.03 5.95 -23.88
C ALA A 143 12.02 7.04 -24.36
N ALA A 144 11.55 7.92 -25.23
CA ALA A 144 12.28 9.16 -25.50
C ALA A 144 12.35 10.01 -24.23
N ASP A 145 13.52 10.58 -23.94
CA ASP A 145 13.77 11.54 -22.87
C ASP A 145 12.80 12.73 -22.92
#